data_c7565fed3f8d6017a3957ddff6ce95a5
#
_entry.id   c7565fed3f8d6017a3957ddff6ce95a5
#
_cell.length_a   1.000
_cell.length_b   1.000
_cell.length_c   1.000
_cell.angle_alpha   90.00
_cell.angle_beta   90.00
_cell.angle_gamma   90.00
#
_symmetry.space_group_name_H-M   'P 1'
#
loop_
_entity.id
_entity.type
_entity.pdbx_description
1 polymer ?
#
loop_
_entity_poly.entity_id
_entity_poly.type
_entity_poly.pdbx_seq_one_letter_code
_entity_poly.pdbx_strand_id
1 'polypeptide(L)'
;MDNDSKESTGISGKIEDLIVDLGNERFMTRNEALNNLKGMLPAHERAISSELVRWIQLYGKSDVGSRASFVNKAAMDLFQSMTEIGLEPLINDGLKNGDFFARRTAMDAIGRTGRMSILPYLVRGMNDEDKYTRWHAAKGLARFAGSNEAREALVKGLADKDPHVRRRAGRSLEKFGGVGPLEDKVEGPMEEDGKGDIDGDGIPDGKDEKPRVAADDDNNYESMTVAQLKEELKEKGLSVSGKKSILIKRLQK
;
A
#
# COMPACT_ATOMS: atom_id res chain seq x y z
N MET A 1 9.48 35.98 19.27
CA MET A 1 8.96 34.60 19.44
C MET A 1 7.63 34.35 18.76
N ASP A 2 6.94 35.35 18.20
CA ASP A 2 5.57 35.19 17.67
C ASP A 2 5.44 34.91 16.15
N ASN A 3 6.54 34.96 15.41
CA ASN A 3 6.48 34.78 13.95
C ASN A 3 6.54 33.30 13.53
N ASP A 4 7.40 32.52 14.21
CA ASP A 4 7.56 31.07 13.93
C ASP A 4 6.31 30.25 14.25
N SER A 5 5.55 30.65 15.28
CA SER A 5 4.29 29.99 15.64
C SER A 5 3.15 30.25 14.66
N LYS A 6 3.08 31.43 14.05
CA LYS A 6 2.09 31.76 13.02
C LYS A 6 2.40 31.10 11.68
N GLU A 7 3.68 31.00 11.33
CA GLU A 7 4.12 30.34 10.10
C GLU A 7 3.91 28.82 10.16
N SER A 8 4.21 28.20 11.31
CA SER A 8 3.95 26.78 11.60
C SER A 8 2.45 26.45 11.52
N THR A 9 1.57 27.31 12.04
CA THR A 9 0.10 27.11 11.97
C THR A 9 -0.41 27.22 10.55
N GLY A 10 0.15 28.13 9.75
CA GLY A 10 -0.21 28.26 8.32
C GLY A 10 0.19 27.06 7.45
N ILE A 11 1.35 26.48 7.73
CA ILE A 11 1.84 25.28 7.01
C ILE A 11 1.01 24.05 7.36
N SER A 12 0.65 23.87 8.64
CA SER A 12 -0.18 22.76 9.09
C SER A 12 -1.56 22.79 8.42
N GLY A 13 -2.23 23.93 8.39
CA GLY A 13 -3.52 24.08 7.70
C GLY A 13 -3.42 23.79 6.20
N LYS A 14 -2.35 24.25 5.55
CA LYS A 14 -2.13 23.96 4.13
C LYS A 14 -1.93 22.46 3.86
N ILE A 15 -1.22 21.74 4.72
CA ILE A 15 -1.04 20.28 4.60
C ILE A 15 -2.39 19.57 4.77
N GLU A 16 -3.21 19.96 5.76
CA GLU A 16 -4.54 19.41 6.00
C GLU A 16 -5.45 19.59 4.77
N ASP A 17 -5.51 20.78 4.20
CA ASP A 17 -6.30 21.07 2.99
C ASP A 17 -5.85 20.20 1.80
N LEU A 18 -4.54 20.06 1.59
CA LEU A 18 -4.00 19.22 0.51
C LEU A 18 -4.34 17.73 0.72
N ILE A 19 -4.35 17.25 1.96
CA ILE A 19 -4.73 15.85 2.24
C ILE A 19 -6.22 15.64 1.99
N VAL A 20 -7.08 16.61 2.31
CA VAL A 20 -8.49 16.57 1.95
C VAL A 20 -8.66 16.52 0.43
N ASP A 21 -7.86 17.29 -0.31
CA ASP A 21 -7.89 17.32 -1.78
C ASP A 21 -7.36 16.04 -2.43
N LEU A 22 -6.53 15.24 -1.75
CA LEU A 22 -6.19 13.89 -2.21
C LEU A 22 -7.42 12.98 -2.35
N GLY A 23 -8.48 13.23 -1.58
CA GLY A 23 -9.75 12.51 -1.65
C GLY A 23 -10.77 13.12 -2.61
N ASN A 24 -10.44 14.17 -3.36
CA ASN A 24 -11.35 14.87 -4.25
C ASN A 24 -11.81 13.97 -5.41
N GLU A 25 -13.05 14.14 -5.87
CA GLU A 25 -13.60 13.37 -7.00
C GLU A 25 -12.89 13.71 -8.32
N ARG A 26 -12.39 14.93 -8.46
CA ARG A 26 -11.70 15.40 -9.67
C ARG A 26 -10.25 14.92 -9.68
N PHE A 27 -9.88 14.15 -10.69
CA PHE A 27 -8.51 13.67 -10.86
C PHE A 27 -7.45 14.78 -10.85
N MET A 28 -7.72 15.91 -11.54
CA MET A 28 -6.77 17.02 -11.60
C MET A 28 -6.47 17.60 -10.23
N THR A 29 -7.50 17.80 -9.38
CA THR A 29 -7.34 18.29 -8.00
C THR A 29 -6.49 17.33 -7.17
N ARG A 30 -6.77 16.03 -7.24
CA ARG A 30 -5.96 15.02 -6.54
C ARG A 30 -4.50 15.03 -6.97
N ASN A 31 -4.27 15.11 -8.28
CA ASN A 31 -2.91 15.10 -8.83
C ASN A 31 -2.13 16.36 -8.45
N GLU A 32 -2.77 17.52 -8.46
CA GLU A 32 -2.20 18.79 -8.01
C GLU A 32 -1.85 18.73 -6.51
N ALA A 33 -2.77 18.27 -5.67
CA ALA A 33 -2.54 18.08 -4.25
C ALA A 33 -1.35 17.14 -3.97
N LEU A 34 -1.28 16.00 -4.67
CA LEU A 34 -0.17 15.06 -4.53
C LEU A 34 1.17 15.69 -4.93
N ASN A 35 1.21 16.43 -6.04
CA ASN A 35 2.43 17.11 -6.49
C ASN A 35 2.87 18.20 -5.52
N ASN A 36 1.93 18.98 -4.97
CA ASN A 36 2.21 19.98 -3.95
C ASN A 36 2.80 19.34 -2.69
N LEU A 37 2.19 18.26 -2.17
CA LEU A 37 2.72 17.53 -1.02
C LEU A 37 4.10 16.94 -1.29
N LYS A 38 4.35 16.36 -2.48
CA LYS A 38 5.68 15.88 -2.87
C LYS A 38 6.72 17.01 -2.88
N GLY A 39 6.35 18.19 -3.37
CA GLY A 39 7.23 19.37 -3.34
C GLY A 39 7.55 19.87 -1.92
N MET A 40 6.66 19.62 -0.96
CA MET A 40 6.84 20.00 0.44
C MET A 40 7.63 18.95 1.26
N LEU A 41 7.78 17.70 0.78
CA LEU A 41 8.42 16.62 1.53
C LEU A 41 9.80 16.99 2.11
N PRO A 42 10.74 17.57 1.36
CA PRO A 42 12.09 17.84 1.88
C PRO A 42 12.12 18.68 3.16
N ALA A 43 11.12 19.55 3.34
CA ALA A 43 11.06 20.46 4.48
C ALA A 43 10.03 20.04 5.55
N HIS A 44 9.00 19.27 5.18
CA HIS A 44 7.81 19.05 6.03
C HIS A 44 7.38 17.58 6.09
N GLU A 45 8.24 16.61 5.80
CA GLU A 45 7.87 15.20 5.73
C GLU A 45 7.25 14.65 7.02
N ARG A 46 7.76 15.05 8.19
CA ARG A 46 7.19 14.65 9.49
C ARG A 46 5.76 15.18 9.66
N ALA A 47 5.51 16.44 9.33
CA ALA A 47 4.19 17.05 9.45
C ALA A 47 3.18 16.40 8.47
N ILE A 48 3.60 16.16 7.24
CA ILE A 48 2.79 15.47 6.23
C ILE A 48 2.47 14.04 6.68
N SER A 49 3.47 13.32 7.17
CA SER A 49 3.30 11.96 7.68
C SER A 49 2.34 11.91 8.87
N SER A 50 2.50 12.79 9.85
CA SER A 50 1.62 12.86 11.02
C SER A 50 0.17 13.10 10.64
N GLU A 51 -0.08 14.00 9.69
CA GLU A 51 -1.43 14.31 9.25
C GLU A 51 -2.03 13.18 8.40
N LEU A 52 -1.24 12.50 7.55
CA LEU A 52 -1.69 11.30 6.85
C LEU A 52 -2.05 10.16 7.80
N VAL A 53 -1.24 9.92 8.83
CA VAL A 53 -1.51 8.89 9.85
C VAL A 53 -2.78 9.23 10.63
N ARG A 54 -2.94 10.49 11.05
CA ARG A 54 -4.16 10.98 11.70
C ARG A 54 -5.38 10.76 10.81
N TRP A 55 -5.28 11.09 9.53
CA TRP A 55 -6.35 10.88 8.58
C TRP A 55 -6.74 9.39 8.44
N ILE A 56 -5.75 8.51 8.32
CA ILE A 56 -5.96 7.05 8.26
C ILE A 56 -6.68 6.55 9.52
N GLN A 57 -6.31 7.01 10.71
CA GLN A 57 -6.94 6.61 11.96
C GLN A 57 -8.39 7.08 12.06
N LEU A 58 -8.69 8.29 11.60
CA LEU A 58 -10.03 8.88 11.68
C LEU A 58 -10.99 8.32 10.63
N TYR A 59 -10.53 8.16 9.42
CA TYR A 59 -11.37 7.90 8.26
C TYR A 59 -11.13 6.55 7.59
N GLY A 60 -10.05 5.88 7.90
CA GLY A 60 -9.70 4.60 7.29
C GLY A 60 -10.73 3.49 7.55
N LYS A 61 -11.52 3.61 8.63
CA LYS A 61 -12.60 2.67 8.99
C LYS A 61 -13.95 3.01 8.35
N SER A 62 -14.09 4.20 7.79
CA SER A 62 -15.35 4.61 7.21
C SER A 62 -15.49 4.01 5.81
N ASP A 63 -16.68 3.50 5.49
CA ASP A 63 -17.16 3.19 4.14
C ASP A 63 -17.24 4.46 3.26
N VAL A 64 -16.26 5.35 3.35
CA VAL A 64 -16.23 6.63 2.64
C VAL A 64 -15.81 6.42 1.20
N GLY A 65 -16.21 5.28 0.64
CA GLY A 65 -16.15 5.02 -0.78
C GLY A 65 -14.80 5.36 -1.42
N SER A 66 -14.86 5.97 -2.59
CA SER A 66 -13.70 6.33 -3.39
C SER A 66 -12.72 7.32 -2.75
N ARG A 67 -13.16 8.17 -1.80
CA ARG A 67 -12.30 9.17 -1.15
C ARG A 67 -11.20 8.55 -0.31
N ALA A 68 -11.54 7.60 0.55
CA ALA A 68 -10.55 6.91 1.39
C ALA A 68 -9.53 6.16 0.54
N SER A 69 -9.98 5.52 -0.51
CA SER A 69 -9.13 4.82 -1.49
C SER A 69 -8.11 5.76 -2.13
N PHE A 70 -8.56 6.94 -2.61
CA PHE A 70 -7.66 7.90 -3.24
C PHE A 70 -6.60 8.42 -2.26
N VAL A 71 -7.00 8.77 -1.02
CA VAL A 71 -6.04 9.24 -0.01
C VAL A 71 -5.07 8.14 0.37
N ASN A 72 -5.54 6.92 0.60
CA ASN A 72 -4.67 5.79 0.95
C ASN A 72 -3.63 5.51 -0.15
N LYS A 73 -4.05 5.51 -1.42
CA LYS A 73 -3.12 5.33 -2.55
C LYS A 73 -2.07 6.44 -2.60
N ALA A 74 -2.49 7.69 -2.47
CA ALA A 74 -1.56 8.84 -2.45
C ALA A 74 -0.64 8.80 -1.23
N ALA A 75 -1.15 8.41 -0.06
CA ALA A 75 -0.34 8.23 1.15
C ALA A 75 0.75 7.18 0.95
N MET A 76 0.45 6.04 0.30
CA MET A 76 1.47 5.02 -0.03
C MET A 76 2.59 5.59 -0.89
N ASP A 77 2.28 6.40 -1.90
CA ASP A 77 3.28 7.04 -2.75
C ASP A 77 4.14 8.03 -1.97
N LEU A 78 3.51 8.83 -1.08
CA LEU A 78 4.21 9.80 -0.24
C LEU A 78 5.15 9.10 0.76
N PHE A 79 4.69 8.08 1.48
CA PHE A 79 5.50 7.33 2.44
C PHE A 79 6.72 6.67 1.79
N GLN A 80 6.60 6.16 0.56
CA GLN A 80 7.74 5.60 -0.18
C GLN A 80 8.81 6.65 -0.48
N SER A 81 8.42 7.91 -0.63
CA SER A 81 9.33 9.03 -0.96
C SER A 81 9.94 9.68 0.28
N MET A 82 9.45 9.40 1.49
CA MET A 82 9.92 9.98 2.75
C MET A 82 11.24 9.35 3.21
N THR A 83 12.01 10.09 4.01
CA THR A 83 13.17 9.57 4.75
C THR A 83 12.71 8.86 6.03
N GLU A 84 13.67 8.40 6.86
CA GLU A 84 13.37 7.82 8.18
C GLU A 84 12.63 8.80 9.08
N ILE A 85 12.93 10.10 8.98
CA ILE A 85 12.27 11.16 9.77
C ILE A 85 10.77 11.23 9.42
N GLY A 86 10.44 11.15 8.13
CA GLY A 86 9.05 11.13 7.67
C GLY A 86 8.32 9.84 8.00
N LEU A 87 9.01 8.71 8.12
CA LEU A 87 8.39 7.43 8.50
C LEU A 87 8.17 7.28 10.01
N GLU A 88 8.80 8.13 10.84
CA GLU A 88 8.69 8.03 12.28
C GLU A 88 7.24 8.15 12.81
N PRO A 89 6.40 9.12 12.39
CA PRO A 89 4.99 9.15 12.79
C PRO A 89 4.22 7.90 12.37
N LEU A 90 4.46 7.39 11.16
CA LEU A 90 3.81 6.19 10.67
C LEU A 90 4.14 4.97 11.55
N ILE A 91 5.39 4.86 12.01
CA ILE A 91 5.84 3.79 12.90
C ILE A 91 5.28 3.97 14.31
N ASN A 92 5.35 5.17 14.87
CA ASN A 92 4.97 5.41 16.27
C ASN A 92 3.45 5.45 16.44
N ASP A 93 2.75 6.22 15.62
CA ASP A 93 1.32 6.45 15.79
C ASP A 93 0.48 5.47 14.96
N GLY A 94 0.95 5.11 13.76
CA GLY A 94 0.27 4.15 12.91
C GLY A 94 0.48 2.71 13.34
N LEU A 95 1.74 2.28 13.51
CA LEU A 95 2.07 0.88 13.76
C LEU A 95 2.04 0.50 15.24
N LYS A 96 2.65 1.28 16.12
CA LYS A 96 2.75 0.94 17.55
C LYS A 96 1.50 1.28 18.34
N ASN A 97 0.90 2.44 18.07
CA ASN A 97 -0.21 3.00 18.84
C ASN A 97 -1.55 2.96 18.08
N GLY A 98 -1.53 2.60 16.80
CA GLY A 98 -2.71 2.55 15.96
C GLY A 98 -3.62 1.35 16.28
N ASP A 99 -4.89 1.49 15.91
CA ASP A 99 -5.79 0.35 15.89
C ASP A 99 -5.41 -0.63 14.76
N PHE A 100 -6.16 -1.73 14.64
CA PHE A 100 -5.85 -2.77 13.64
C PHE A 100 -5.80 -2.22 12.20
N PHE A 101 -6.67 -1.26 11.85
CA PHE A 101 -6.70 -0.68 10.51
C PHE A 101 -5.46 0.20 10.25
N ALA A 102 -5.11 1.06 11.21
CA ALA A 102 -3.91 1.87 11.12
C ALA A 102 -2.64 1.00 11.06
N ARG A 103 -2.59 -0.11 11.85
CA ARG A 103 -1.46 -1.05 11.82
C ARG A 103 -1.33 -1.75 10.46
N ARG A 104 -2.45 -2.20 9.84
CA ARG A 104 -2.45 -2.77 8.49
C ARG A 104 -1.86 -1.80 7.47
N THR A 105 -2.41 -0.59 7.44
CA THR A 105 -1.99 0.46 6.49
C THR A 105 -0.54 0.85 6.70
N ALA A 106 -0.12 1.02 7.95
CA ALA A 106 1.27 1.31 8.28
C ALA A 106 2.20 0.17 7.86
N MET A 107 1.82 -1.08 8.11
CA MET A 107 2.61 -2.25 7.75
C MET A 107 2.80 -2.37 6.24
N ASP A 108 1.74 -2.16 5.44
CA ASP A 108 1.87 -2.13 3.97
C ASP A 108 2.76 -0.98 3.51
N ALA A 109 2.55 0.23 4.05
CA ALA A 109 3.34 1.40 3.68
C ALA A 109 4.83 1.21 3.94
N ILE A 110 5.21 0.80 5.17
CA ILE A 110 6.64 0.59 5.50
C ILE A 110 7.23 -0.57 4.69
N GLY A 111 6.46 -1.65 4.49
CA GLY A 111 6.90 -2.80 3.69
C GLY A 111 7.23 -2.44 2.24
N ARG A 112 6.59 -1.44 1.67
CA ARG A 112 6.87 -0.95 0.30
C ARG A 112 8.18 -0.20 0.18
N THR A 113 8.71 0.38 1.27
CA THR A 113 9.95 1.17 1.23
C THR A 113 11.19 0.34 0.91
N GLY A 114 11.22 -0.93 1.33
CA GLY A 114 12.36 -1.83 1.15
C GLY A 114 13.63 -1.42 1.90
N ARG A 115 13.55 -0.50 2.87
CA ARG A 115 14.69 0.00 3.64
C ARG A 115 15.07 -0.96 4.75
N MET A 116 16.37 -1.19 4.98
CA MET A 116 16.85 -2.10 6.03
C MET A 116 16.43 -1.65 7.44
N SER A 117 16.29 -0.35 7.68
CA SER A 117 15.79 0.21 8.95
C SER A 117 14.38 -0.26 9.32
N ILE A 118 13.59 -0.69 8.33
CA ILE A 118 12.20 -1.14 8.50
C ILE A 118 12.09 -2.64 8.80
N LEU A 119 13.12 -3.42 8.48
CA LEU A 119 13.11 -4.88 8.65
C LEU A 119 12.67 -5.35 10.05
N PRO A 120 13.15 -4.77 11.16
CA PRO A 120 12.73 -5.21 12.51
C PRO A 120 11.23 -5.03 12.77
N TYR A 121 10.60 -4.02 12.15
CA TYR A 121 9.15 -3.78 12.28
C TYR A 121 8.34 -4.81 11.49
N LEU A 122 8.80 -5.19 10.30
CA LEU A 122 8.17 -6.25 9.51
C LEU A 122 8.28 -7.61 10.21
N VAL A 123 9.46 -7.94 10.77
CA VAL A 123 9.63 -9.18 11.55
C VAL A 123 8.70 -9.21 12.75
N ARG A 124 8.58 -8.10 13.48
CA ARG A 124 7.63 -7.98 14.59
C ARG A 124 6.18 -8.11 14.10
N GLY A 125 5.86 -7.52 12.96
CA GLY A 125 4.54 -7.55 12.34
C GLY A 125 4.04 -8.96 12.03
N MET A 126 4.93 -9.93 11.83
CA MET A 126 4.56 -11.36 11.70
C MET A 126 3.91 -11.95 12.95
N ASN A 127 3.98 -11.28 14.10
CA ASN A 127 3.38 -11.71 15.35
C ASN A 127 2.18 -10.82 15.77
N ASP A 128 1.68 -9.95 14.89
CA ASP A 128 0.51 -9.11 15.21
C ASP A 128 -0.74 -9.98 15.44
N GLU A 129 -1.63 -9.54 16.28
CA GLU A 129 -2.91 -10.21 16.52
C GLU A 129 -3.79 -10.22 15.26
N ASP A 130 -3.72 -9.15 14.45
CA ASP A 130 -4.47 -8.98 13.22
C ASP A 130 -3.80 -9.74 12.05
N LYS A 131 -4.58 -10.60 11.39
CA LYS A 131 -4.09 -11.42 10.29
C LYS A 131 -3.64 -10.61 9.07
N TYR A 132 -4.30 -9.49 8.78
CA TYR A 132 -3.96 -8.64 7.64
C TYR A 132 -2.63 -7.91 7.89
N THR A 133 -2.39 -7.47 9.12
CA THR A 133 -1.09 -6.91 9.52
C THR A 133 0.02 -7.94 9.31
N ARG A 134 -0.19 -9.21 9.73
CA ARG A 134 0.77 -10.30 9.50
C ARG A 134 0.96 -10.58 8.00
N TRP A 135 -0.13 -10.54 7.22
CA TRP A 135 -0.08 -10.74 5.78
C TRP A 135 0.74 -9.65 5.08
N HIS A 136 0.53 -8.36 5.43
CA HIS A 136 1.33 -7.25 4.91
C HIS A 136 2.80 -7.32 5.35
N ALA A 137 3.06 -7.77 6.57
CA ALA A 137 4.42 -8.04 7.05
C ALA A 137 5.12 -9.10 6.19
N ALA A 138 4.45 -10.24 5.94
CA ALA A 138 4.97 -11.29 5.08
C ALA A 138 5.23 -10.79 3.65
N LYS A 139 4.33 -9.94 3.10
CA LYS A 139 4.49 -9.31 1.79
C LYS A 139 5.71 -8.38 1.76
N GLY A 140 5.89 -7.54 2.78
CA GLY A 140 7.01 -6.61 2.89
C GLY A 140 8.35 -7.33 3.00
N LEU A 141 8.42 -8.42 3.77
CA LEU A 141 9.63 -9.21 3.97
C LEU A 141 10.22 -9.79 2.67
N ALA A 142 9.41 -10.01 1.65
CA ALA A 142 9.87 -10.46 0.33
C ALA A 142 10.91 -9.54 -0.31
N ARG A 143 10.97 -8.27 0.07
CA ARG A 143 11.94 -7.29 -0.43
C ARG A 143 13.34 -7.43 0.18
N PHE A 144 13.47 -8.26 1.21
CA PHE A 144 14.70 -8.48 1.98
C PHE A 144 15.29 -9.87 1.72
N ALA A 145 15.25 -10.32 0.46
CA ALA A 145 15.66 -11.66 0.06
C ALA A 145 17.09 -12.04 0.46
N GLY A 146 17.98 -11.08 0.72
CA GLY A 146 19.33 -11.30 1.25
C GLY A 146 19.43 -11.41 2.78
N SER A 147 18.34 -11.22 3.53
CA SER A 147 18.33 -11.21 5.00
C SER A 147 17.92 -12.58 5.56
N ASN A 148 18.78 -13.17 6.39
CA ASN A 148 18.42 -14.37 7.14
C ASN A 148 17.29 -14.14 8.13
N GLU A 149 17.24 -12.96 8.77
CA GLU A 149 16.18 -12.59 9.71
C GLU A 149 14.80 -12.55 9.01
N ALA A 150 14.73 -11.95 7.81
CA ALA A 150 13.51 -11.95 7.00
C ALA A 150 13.09 -13.37 6.60
N ARG A 151 14.05 -14.19 6.17
CA ARG A 151 13.81 -15.60 5.82
C ARG A 151 13.26 -16.40 6.99
N GLU A 152 13.88 -16.30 8.17
CA GLU A 152 13.43 -17.00 9.37
C GLU A 152 12.02 -16.58 9.79
N ALA A 153 11.70 -15.29 9.72
CA ALA A 153 10.36 -14.79 10.01
C ALA A 153 9.32 -15.37 9.04
N LEU A 154 9.64 -15.43 7.75
CA LEU A 154 8.78 -16.04 6.73
C LEU A 154 8.62 -17.56 6.91
N VAL A 155 9.70 -18.27 7.26
CA VAL A 155 9.63 -19.71 7.56
C VAL A 155 8.70 -19.97 8.75
N LYS A 156 8.76 -19.15 9.81
CA LYS A 156 7.79 -19.23 10.91
C LYS A 156 6.36 -18.93 10.42
N GLY A 157 6.21 -18.01 9.47
CA GLY A 157 4.95 -17.68 8.86
C GLY A 157 4.27 -18.81 8.09
N LEU A 158 5.03 -19.86 7.67
CA LEU A 158 4.46 -21.07 7.07
C LEU A 158 3.57 -21.87 8.04
N ALA A 159 3.74 -21.67 9.34
CA ALA A 159 2.93 -22.28 10.39
C ALA A 159 1.91 -21.29 11.00
N ASP A 160 1.63 -20.17 10.35
CA ASP A 160 0.62 -19.20 10.83
C ASP A 160 -0.75 -19.87 10.96
N LYS A 161 -1.53 -19.43 11.94
CA LYS A 161 -2.92 -19.90 12.13
C LYS A 161 -3.83 -19.58 10.94
N ASP A 162 -3.56 -18.50 10.23
CA ASP A 162 -4.36 -18.06 9.08
C ASP A 162 -3.75 -18.60 7.76
N PRO A 163 -4.54 -19.27 6.89
CA PRO A 163 -4.05 -19.90 5.68
C PRO A 163 -3.55 -18.89 4.64
N HIS A 164 -4.11 -17.68 4.62
CA HIS A 164 -3.67 -16.64 3.68
C HIS A 164 -2.30 -16.08 4.07
N VAL A 165 -2.02 -15.98 5.39
CA VAL A 165 -0.69 -15.60 5.89
C VAL A 165 0.32 -16.69 5.54
N ARG A 166 -0.01 -18.00 5.76
CA ARG A 166 0.85 -19.13 5.36
C ARG A 166 1.20 -19.07 3.87
N ARG A 167 0.17 -18.90 3.02
CA ARG A 167 0.35 -18.79 1.57
C ARG A 167 1.20 -17.59 1.19
N ARG A 168 0.99 -16.42 1.81
CA ARG A 168 1.80 -15.23 1.53
C ARG A 168 3.25 -15.43 1.95
N ALA A 169 3.50 -16.01 3.10
CA ALA A 169 4.85 -16.34 3.56
C ALA A 169 5.57 -17.28 2.58
N GLY A 170 4.87 -18.31 2.09
CA GLY A 170 5.40 -19.22 1.07
C GLY A 170 5.80 -18.51 -0.22
N ARG A 171 4.89 -17.69 -0.78
CA ARG A 171 5.19 -16.88 -1.97
C ARG A 171 6.35 -15.90 -1.76
N SER A 172 6.44 -15.32 -0.56
CA SER A 172 7.55 -14.41 -0.24
C SER A 172 8.88 -15.15 -0.15
N LEU A 173 8.90 -16.40 0.34
CA LEU A 173 10.08 -17.26 0.39
C LEU A 173 10.59 -17.70 -0.98
N GLU A 174 9.77 -17.71 -2.02
CA GLU A 174 10.20 -17.98 -3.39
C GLU A 174 11.31 -17.00 -3.82
N LYS A 175 11.25 -15.74 -3.36
CA LYS A 175 12.28 -14.72 -3.61
C LYS A 175 13.62 -15.02 -2.90
N PHE A 176 13.64 -15.93 -1.93
CA PHE A 176 14.83 -16.39 -1.20
C PHE A 176 15.44 -17.68 -1.77
N GLY A 177 15.02 -18.10 -2.97
CA GLY A 177 15.48 -19.35 -3.58
C GLY A 177 14.65 -20.58 -3.18
N GLY A 178 13.48 -20.36 -2.62
CA GLY A 178 12.42 -21.36 -2.45
C GLY A 178 12.51 -22.20 -1.17
N VAL A 179 11.38 -22.43 -0.60
CA VAL A 179 10.89 -23.70 -0.05
C VAL A 179 9.77 -24.06 -0.99
N GLY A 180 9.75 -25.27 -1.53
CA GLY A 180 8.81 -25.65 -2.59
C GLY A 180 7.34 -25.26 -2.34
N PRO A 181 6.46 -25.34 -3.34
CA PRO A 181 5.09 -24.89 -3.26
C PRO A 181 4.37 -25.51 -2.07
N LEU A 182 3.78 -24.66 -1.23
CA LEU A 182 2.87 -25.14 -0.20
C LEU A 182 1.63 -25.69 -0.89
N GLU A 183 1.34 -26.97 -0.72
CA GLU A 183 0.16 -27.65 -1.24
C GLU A 183 -1.14 -27.24 -0.51
N ASP A 184 -1.14 -26.19 0.29
CA ASP A 184 -2.37 -25.68 0.90
C ASP A 184 -3.28 -25.16 -0.21
N LYS A 185 -4.25 -25.97 -0.59
CA LYS A 185 -5.38 -25.56 -1.43
C LYS A 185 -6.27 -24.59 -0.61
N VAL A 186 -5.82 -23.36 -0.48
CA VAL A 186 -6.71 -22.29 -0.03
C VAL A 186 -7.45 -21.82 -1.27
N GLU A 187 -8.63 -22.37 -1.48
CA GLU A 187 -9.55 -21.91 -2.50
C GLU A 187 -10.18 -20.59 -2.03
N GLY A 188 -10.06 -19.56 -2.83
CA GLY A 188 -10.75 -18.29 -2.64
C GLY A 188 -9.96 -17.15 -2.00
N PRO A 189 -10.49 -15.93 -2.11
CA PRO A 189 -10.01 -14.76 -1.41
C PRO A 189 -10.19 -14.90 0.10
N MET A 190 -9.55 -14.02 0.89
CA MET A 190 -9.78 -13.98 2.33
C MET A 190 -11.25 -13.62 2.61
N GLU A 191 -12.08 -14.65 2.83
CA GLU A 191 -13.45 -14.42 3.28
C GLU A 191 -13.43 -14.15 4.78
N GLU A 192 -13.59 -12.90 5.17
CA GLU A 192 -14.13 -12.51 6.46
C GLU A 192 -14.74 -11.12 6.38
N ASP A 193 -15.99 -11.00 6.79
CA ASP A 193 -16.78 -9.78 7.03
C ASP A 193 -16.85 -8.71 5.91
N GLY A 194 -16.34 -8.99 4.74
CA GLY A 194 -16.42 -8.09 3.58
C GLY A 194 -15.70 -6.74 3.75
N LYS A 195 -14.74 -6.67 4.68
CA LYS A 195 -14.02 -5.42 5.03
C LYS A 195 -12.52 -5.45 4.74
N GLY A 196 -12.00 -6.56 4.24
CA GLY A 196 -10.62 -6.65 3.79
C GLY A 196 -10.47 -6.03 2.40
N ASP A 197 -9.29 -5.50 2.11
CA ASP A 197 -8.85 -5.02 0.81
C ASP A 197 -7.44 -5.58 0.59
N ILE A 198 -7.39 -6.78 -0.01
CA ILE A 198 -6.15 -7.55 -0.13
C ILE A 198 -5.24 -6.98 -1.20
N ASP A 199 -5.81 -6.44 -2.27
CA ASP A 199 -5.03 -5.89 -3.39
C ASP A 199 -4.71 -4.41 -3.22
N GLY A 200 -5.29 -3.75 -2.22
CA GLY A 200 -5.02 -2.36 -1.88
C GLY A 200 -5.62 -1.37 -2.87
N ASP A 201 -6.69 -1.76 -3.59
CA ASP A 201 -7.37 -0.89 -4.53
C ASP A 201 -8.42 0.04 -3.84
N GLY A 202 -8.65 -0.17 -2.54
CA GLY A 202 -9.55 0.61 -1.71
C GLY A 202 -10.99 0.08 -1.71
N ILE A 203 -11.25 -1.06 -2.33
CA ILE A 203 -12.54 -1.74 -2.31
C ILE A 203 -12.41 -2.96 -1.37
N PRO A 204 -13.22 -3.08 -0.32
CA PRO A 204 -13.24 -4.27 0.52
C PRO A 204 -13.55 -5.52 -0.32
N ASP A 205 -12.77 -6.60 -0.15
CA ASP A 205 -12.87 -7.84 -0.94
C ASP A 205 -14.29 -8.43 -1.02
N GLY A 206 -15.11 -8.23 0.01
CA GLY A 206 -16.50 -8.68 0.01
C GLY A 206 -17.47 -7.81 -0.80
N LYS A 207 -17.01 -6.67 -1.33
CA LYS A 207 -17.76 -5.76 -2.20
C LYS A 207 -17.15 -5.67 -3.60
N ASP A 208 -15.97 -6.26 -3.80
CA ASP A 208 -15.32 -6.33 -5.09
C ASP A 208 -15.94 -7.46 -5.91
N GLU A 209 -16.49 -7.14 -7.08
CA GLU A 209 -17.05 -8.14 -8.02
C GLU A 209 -15.97 -9.10 -8.56
N LYS A 210 -14.69 -8.74 -8.42
CA LYS A 210 -13.53 -9.54 -8.78
C LYS A 210 -12.36 -9.20 -7.85
N PRO A 211 -12.35 -9.73 -6.61
CA PRO A 211 -11.23 -9.51 -5.72
C PRO A 211 -9.95 -10.00 -6.41
N ARG A 212 -9.12 -9.08 -6.84
CA ARG A 212 -7.85 -9.40 -7.44
C ARG A 212 -6.93 -9.80 -6.31
N VAL A 213 -6.54 -11.06 -6.29
CA VAL A 213 -5.31 -11.45 -5.59
C VAL A 213 -4.25 -10.51 -6.11
N ALA A 214 -3.58 -9.75 -5.21
CA ALA A 214 -2.49 -8.88 -5.63
C ALA A 214 -1.52 -9.72 -6.47
N ALA A 215 -1.73 -9.70 -7.78
CA ALA A 215 -0.80 -10.27 -8.71
C ALA A 215 0.42 -9.35 -8.65
N ASP A 216 1.57 -9.91 -8.37
CA ASP A 216 2.84 -9.32 -8.80
C ASP A 216 2.85 -9.39 -10.35
N ASP A 217 1.88 -8.72 -10.99
CA ASP A 217 1.83 -8.61 -12.43
C ASP A 217 2.57 -7.35 -12.84
N ASP A 218 3.71 -7.55 -13.49
CA ASP A 218 4.42 -6.54 -14.27
C ASP A 218 3.54 -5.94 -15.40
N ASN A 219 2.28 -6.36 -15.51
CA ASN A 219 1.32 -5.98 -16.54
C ASN A 219 0.09 -5.27 -15.98
N ASN A 220 0.27 -4.24 -15.15
CA ASN A 220 -0.87 -3.40 -14.73
C ASN A 220 -1.30 -2.45 -15.88
N TYR A 221 -1.92 -3.01 -16.89
CA TYR A 221 -2.43 -2.25 -18.05
C TYR A 221 -3.47 -1.19 -17.69
N GLU A 222 -4.14 -1.31 -16.56
CA GLU A 222 -5.15 -0.33 -16.10
C GLU A 222 -4.52 0.98 -15.64
N SER A 223 -3.30 0.94 -15.10
CA SER A 223 -2.56 2.13 -14.72
C SER A 223 -1.90 2.85 -15.92
N MET A 224 -1.77 2.18 -17.05
CA MET A 224 -1.13 2.72 -18.24
C MET A 224 -2.00 3.78 -18.94
N THR A 225 -1.35 4.80 -19.49
CA THR A 225 -2.00 5.76 -20.39
C THR A 225 -2.39 5.08 -21.71
N VAL A 226 -3.34 5.68 -22.44
CA VAL A 226 -3.73 5.17 -23.77
C VAL A 226 -2.53 5.12 -24.73
N ALA A 227 -1.58 6.04 -24.60
CA ALA A 227 -0.35 6.05 -25.40
C ALA A 227 0.52 4.82 -25.09
N GLN A 228 0.78 4.54 -23.81
CA GLN A 228 1.55 3.38 -23.35
C GLN A 228 0.90 2.05 -23.77
N LEU A 229 -0.43 1.93 -23.59
CA LEU A 229 -1.20 0.73 -24.03
C LEU A 229 -1.09 0.50 -25.54
N LYS A 230 -1.06 1.56 -26.34
CA LYS A 230 -0.90 1.44 -27.80
C LYS A 230 0.52 1.02 -28.20
N GLU A 231 1.51 1.47 -27.48
CA GLU A 231 2.90 1.09 -27.67
C GLU A 231 3.11 -0.40 -27.37
N GLU A 232 2.60 -0.87 -26.23
CA GLU A 232 2.61 -2.27 -25.82
C GLU A 232 1.89 -3.19 -26.82
N LEU A 233 0.72 -2.76 -27.31
CA LEU A 233 -0.02 -3.49 -28.34
C LEU A 233 0.73 -3.54 -29.66
N LYS A 234 1.47 -2.47 -30.00
CA LYS A 234 2.27 -2.41 -31.21
C LYS A 234 3.45 -3.37 -31.15
N GLU A 235 4.13 -3.44 -30.00
CA GLU A 235 5.24 -4.39 -29.79
C GLU A 235 4.77 -5.85 -29.87
N LYS A 236 3.55 -6.11 -29.38
CA LYS A 236 2.92 -7.44 -29.47
C LYS A 236 2.22 -7.71 -30.82
N GLY A 237 2.33 -6.81 -31.79
CA GLY A 237 1.69 -6.96 -33.11
C GLY A 237 0.16 -6.91 -33.10
N LEU A 238 -0.43 -6.32 -32.05
CA LEU A 238 -1.88 -6.27 -31.86
C LEU A 238 -2.46 -4.92 -32.32
N SER A 239 -3.74 -4.90 -32.65
CA SER A 239 -4.41 -3.68 -33.11
C SER A 239 -4.46 -2.59 -32.03
N VAL A 240 -4.03 -1.38 -32.35
CA VAL A 240 -3.94 -0.21 -31.46
C VAL A 240 -5.18 0.69 -31.48
N SER A 241 -6.26 0.28 -32.15
CA SER A 241 -7.50 1.06 -32.28
C SER A 241 -8.50 0.73 -31.17
N GLY A 242 -9.16 1.73 -30.61
CA GLY A 242 -10.25 1.58 -29.65
C GLY A 242 -10.10 2.42 -28.39
N LYS A 243 -11.12 2.37 -27.52
CA LYS A 243 -11.10 3.00 -26.19
C LYS A 243 -10.15 2.23 -25.25
N LYS A 244 -9.67 2.88 -24.18
CA LYS A 244 -8.74 2.32 -23.19
C LYS A 244 -9.12 0.90 -22.75
N SER A 245 -10.38 0.67 -22.43
CA SER A 245 -10.90 -0.64 -22.00
C SER A 245 -10.76 -1.75 -23.06
N ILE A 246 -10.82 -1.38 -24.36
CA ILE A 246 -10.65 -2.34 -25.46
C ILE A 246 -9.17 -2.68 -25.67
N LEU A 247 -8.30 -1.69 -25.49
CA LEU A 247 -6.84 -1.86 -25.58
C LEU A 247 -6.34 -2.79 -24.46
N ILE A 248 -6.83 -2.59 -23.23
CA ILE A 248 -6.52 -3.45 -22.09
C ILE A 248 -6.99 -4.89 -22.34
N LYS A 249 -8.23 -5.10 -22.78
CA LYS A 249 -8.75 -6.44 -23.08
C LYS A 249 -7.94 -7.20 -24.15
N ARG A 250 -7.27 -6.49 -25.05
CA ARG A 250 -6.41 -7.15 -26.06
C ARG A 250 -5.06 -7.55 -25.49
N LEU A 251 -4.53 -6.81 -24.53
CA LEU A 251 -3.27 -7.13 -23.86
C LEU A 251 -3.42 -8.27 -22.83
N GLN A 252 -4.65 -8.51 -22.39
CA GLN A 252 -4.99 -9.56 -21.42
C GLN A 252 -5.37 -10.91 -22.07
N LYS A 253 -5.33 -10.99 -23.41
CA LYS A 253 -5.56 -12.23 -24.19
C LYS A 253 -4.26 -12.89 -24.56
#